data_3ea72281e369c8f8d5469a28be0aa81d
#
_entry.id   3ea72281e369c8f8d5469a28be0aa81d
#
_cell.length_a   1.000
_cell.length_b   1.000
_cell.length_c   1.000
_cell.angle_alpha   90.00
_cell.angle_beta   90.00
_cell.angle_gamma   90.00
#
_symmetry.space_group_name_H-M   'P 1'
#
loop_
_entity.id
_entity.type
_entity.pdbx_description
1 polymer ?
#
loop_
_entity_poly.entity_id
_entity_poly.type
_entity_poly.pdbx_seq_one_letter_code
_entity_poly.pdbx_strand_id
1 'polypeptide(L)'
;MIDIIEIIPKCSFSWEKLKEMKDQDIKFWAADGLNQLRIVGIDEKQKSFYMINQSGKITWPLRYENLEEVHDKIHHGTLTLLSYEIDRLIPTWGNYVSGLFKYFGCDKG
;
A
#
# COMPACT_ATOMS: atom_id res chain seq x y z
N MET A 1 12.88 4.13 -31.31
CA MET A 1 12.57 4.22 -30.75
C MET A 1 12.19 4.26 -29.79
N ILE A 2 11.87 4.48 -29.22
CA ILE A 2 11.58 4.59 -28.44
C ILE A 2 11.16 4.43 -27.55
N ASP A 3 11.24 4.60 -27.04
CA ASP A 3 10.96 4.59 -26.16
C ASP A 3 10.26 4.49 -25.40
N ILE A 4 9.97 4.39 -25.25
CA ILE A 4 9.26 4.29 -24.58
C ILE A 4 9.10 3.98 -23.48
N ILE A 5 9.49 3.83 -23.14
CA ILE A 5 9.53 3.51 -22.15
C ILE A 5 9.20 4.03 -21.03
N GLU A 6 9.21 4.88 -21.02
CA GLU A 6 8.87 5.55 -19.99
C GLU A 6 7.69 5.16 -19.35
N ILE A 7 7.09 4.26 -19.80
CA ILE A 7 5.95 3.71 -19.25
C ILE A 7 6.24 2.83 -18.07
N ILE A 8 7.50 2.63 -17.74
CA ILE A 8 7.86 1.86 -16.59
C ILE A 8 7.30 2.54 -15.34
N PRO A 9 6.43 1.88 -14.57
CA PRO A 9 5.88 2.50 -13.38
C PRO A 9 6.97 2.79 -12.37
N LYS A 10 6.82 3.90 -11.69
CA LYS A 10 7.80 4.30 -10.68
C LYS A 10 7.67 3.49 -9.41
N CYS A 11 6.57 2.82 -9.17
CA CYS A 11 6.42 1.96 -8.02
C CYS A 11 5.92 0.58 -8.46
N SER A 12 6.05 -0.40 -7.57
CA SER A 12 5.75 -1.78 -7.91
C SER A 12 4.45 -2.28 -7.27
N PHE A 13 3.54 -1.39 -6.91
CA PHE A 13 2.30 -1.77 -6.27
C PHE A 13 1.44 -2.63 -7.19
N SER A 14 1.06 -3.81 -6.73
CA SER A 14 0.17 -4.71 -7.45
C SER A 14 -0.36 -5.76 -6.50
N TRP A 15 -1.44 -6.43 -6.89
CA TRP A 15 -2.00 -7.50 -6.08
C TRP A 15 -1.00 -8.65 -5.90
N GLU A 16 -0.27 -8.98 -6.97
CA GLU A 16 0.71 -10.05 -6.91
C GLU A 16 1.83 -9.73 -5.92
N LYS A 17 2.25 -8.46 -5.89
CA LYS A 17 3.28 -8.05 -4.94
C LYS A 17 2.79 -8.13 -3.50
N LEU A 18 1.53 -7.82 -3.26
CA LEU A 18 0.97 -7.96 -1.92
C LEU A 18 0.99 -9.43 -1.48
N LYS A 19 0.66 -10.34 -2.39
CA LYS A 19 0.71 -11.76 -2.08
C LYS A 19 2.13 -12.22 -1.80
N GLU A 20 3.10 -11.74 -2.58
CA GLU A 20 4.50 -12.06 -2.34
C GLU A 20 4.96 -11.58 -0.97
N MET A 21 4.56 -10.38 -0.59
CA MET A 21 4.92 -9.85 0.72
C MET A 21 4.42 -10.74 1.84
N LYS A 22 3.20 -11.25 1.71
CA LYS A 22 2.66 -12.15 2.72
C LYS A 22 3.44 -13.47 2.74
N ASP A 23 3.69 -14.05 1.56
CA ASP A 23 4.36 -15.33 1.48
C ASP A 23 5.79 -15.28 2.01
N GLN A 24 6.46 -14.15 1.81
CA GLN A 24 7.84 -13.98 2.24
C GLN A 24 7.95 -13.32 3.62
N ASP A 25 6.82 -13.04 4.26
CA ASP A 25 6.76 -12.40 5.57
C ASP A 25 7.59 -11.11 5.60
N ILE A 26 7.39 -10.28 4.59
CA ILE A 26 8.13 -9.03 4.46
C ILE A 26 7.57 -8.00 5.42
N LYS A 27 8.45 -7.35 6.17
CA LYS A 27 8.07 -6.32 7.11
C LYS A 27 8.38 -4.94 6.53
N PHE A 28 7.54 -3.99 6.84
CA PHE A 28 7.73 -2.61 6.39
C PHE A 28 7.22 -1.68 7.48
N TRP A 29 7.52 -0.38 7.33
CA TRP A 29 7.18 0.59 8.36
C TRP A 29 5.97 1.42 7.94
N ALA A 30 5.09 1.71 8.90
CA ALA A 30 4.04 2.71 8.71
C ALA A 30 4.70 4.07 8.45
N ALA A 31 3.91 5.02 7.96
CA ALA A 31 4.45 6.32 7.58
C ALA A 31 5.11 7.05 8.73
N ASP A 32 4.65 6.83 9.95
CA ASP A 32 5.22 7.48 11.13
C ASP A 32 6.55 6.84 11.58
N GLY A 33 6.91 5.69 11.02
CA GLY A 33 8.13 4.99 11.41
C GLY A 33 8.07 4.32 12.78
N LEU A 34 6.90 4.28 13.40
CA LEU A 34 6.75 3.74 14.76
C LEU A 34 6.14 2.35 14.77
N ASN A 35 5.39 1.99 13.74
CA ASN A 35 4.76 0.69 13.66
C ASN A 35 5.39 -0.12 12.54
N GLN A 36 5.87 -1.32 12.88
CA GLN A 36 6.37 -2.24 11.87
C GLN A 36 5.23 -3.18 11.49
N LEU A 37 5.00 -3.30 10.21
CA LEU A 37 3.83 -3.97 9.67
C LEU A 37 4.21 -5.15 8.81
N ARG A 38 3.29 -6.10 8.70
CA ARG A 38 3.39 -7.17 7.70
C ARG A 38 1.99 -7.59 7.31
N ILE A 39 1.86 -8.19 6.13
CA ILE A 39 0.57 -8.66 5.65
C ILE A 39 0.37 -10.08 6.18
N VAL A 40 -0.78 -10.34 6.82
CA VAL A 40 -1.02 -11.63 7.46
C VAL A 40 -2.22 -12.38 6.90
N GLY A 41 -3.05 -11.75 6.09
CA GLY A 41 -4.21 -12.44 5.52
C GLY A 41 -4.51 -11.92 4.12
N ILE A 42 -4.84 -12.83 3.23
CA ILE A 42 -5.20 -12.53 1.84
C ILE A 42 -6.50 -13.24 1.54
N ASP A 43 -7.49 -12.50 1.02
CA ASP A 43 -8.75 -13.08 0.54
C ASP A 43 -8.81 -12.86 -0.96
N GLU A 44 -8.56 -13.93 -1.73
CA GLU A 44 -8.53 -13.83 -3.19
C GLU A 44 -9.89 -13.54 -3.80
N LYS A 45 -10.95 -14.03 -3.17
CA LYS A 45 -12.29 -13.84 -3.70
C LYS A 45 -12.69 -12.38 -3.71
N GLN A 46 -12.42 -11.70 -2.60
CA GLN A 46 -12.81 -10.31 -2.46
C GLN A 46 -11.68 -9.35 -2.78
N LYS A 47 -10.50 -9.89 -3.05
CA LYS A 47 -9.28 -9.10 -3.23
C LYS A 47 -9.10 -8.13 -2.08
N SER A 48 -9.07 -8.68 -0.88
CA SER A 48 -8.81 -7.90 0.32
C SER A 48 -7.68 -8.52 1.12
N PHE A 49 -7.11 -7.74 2.04
CA PHE A 49 -6.00 -8.21 2.85
C PHE A 49 -6.00 -7.47 4.18
N TYR A 50 -5.30 -7.99 5.16
CA TYR A 50 -5.09 -7.26 6.40
C TYR A 50 -3.64 -7.29 6.81
N MET A 51 -3.28 -6.27 7.59
CA MET A 51 -1.93 -6.10 8.12
C MET A 51 -1.97 -6.19 9.64
N ILE A 52 -0.85 -6.57 10.22
CA ILE A 52 -0.69 -6.61 11.67
C ILE A 52 0.53 -5.79 12.03
N ASN A 53 0.49 -5.10 13.18
CA ASN A 53 1.68 -4.37 13.65
C ASN A 53 2.41 -5.23 14.69
N GLN A 54 3.54 -4.72 15.19
CA GLN A 54 4.39 -5.47 16.12
C GLN A 54 3.71 -5.71 17.46
N SER A 55 2.64 -4.96 17.78
CA SER A 55 1.90 -5.15 19.02
C SER A 55 0.72 -6.10 18.85
N GLY A 56 0.51 -6.63 17.67
CA GLY A 56 -0.58 -7.55 17.42
C GLY A 56 -1.88 -6.91 16.99
N LYS A 57 -1.88 -5.61 16.70
CA LYS A 57 -3.08 -4.94 16.23
C LYS A 57 -3.29 -5.23 14.75
N ILE A 58 -4.47 -5.73 14.42
CA ILE A 58 -4.81 -6.13 13.05
C ILE A 58 -5.78 -5.12 12.45
N THR A 59 -5.55 -4.75 11.18
CA THR A 59 -6.50 -3.90 10.47
C THR A 59 -7.75 -4.70 10.14
N TRP A 60 -8.85 -4.00 9.84
CA TRP A 60 -9.96 -4.70 9.20
C TRP A 60 -9.58 -4.97 7.74
N PRO A 61 -10.35 -5.80 7.02
CA PRO A 61 -9.98 -6.12 5.63
C PRO A 61 -9.93 -4.87 4.76
N LEU A 62 -8.81 -4.71 4.05
CA LEU A 62 -8.61 -3.59 3.15
C LEU A 62 -8.80 -4.10 1.72
N ARG A 63 -9.69 -3.47 0.97
CA ARG A 63 -9.98 -3.93 -0.39
C ARG A 63 -8.96 -3.37 -1.37
N TYR A 64 -8.45 -4.23 -2.21
CA TYR A 64 -7.45 -3.84 -3.19
C TYR A 64 -7.95 -2.71 -4.09
N GLU A 65 -9.23 -2.76 -4.49
CA GLU A 65 -9.76 -1.72 -5.36
C GLU A 65 -9.70 -0.34 -4.72
N ASN A 66 -9.84 -0.26 -3.40
CA ASN A 66 -9.73 1.03 -2.71
C ASN A 66 -8.29 1.52 -2.69
N LEU A 67 -7.34 0.61 -2.53
CA LEU A 67 -5.93 0.98 -2.59
C LEU A 67 -5.53 1.34 -4.02
N GLU A 68 -6.09 0.67 -5.00
CA GLU A 68 -5.83 0.99 -6.40
C GLU A 68 -6.29 2.40 -6.72
N GLU A 69 -7.43 2.81 -6.20
CA GLU A 69 -7.92 4.17 -6.39
C GLU A 69 -6.96 5.19 -5.77
N VAL A 70 -6.49 4.92 -4.56
CA VAL A 70 -5.51 5.78 -3.89
C VAL A 70 -4.23 5.85 -4.71
N HIS A 71 -3.75 4.70 -5.17
CA HIS A 71 -2.55 4.61 -5.98
C HIS A 71 -2.66 5.47 -7.23
N ASP A 72 -3.78 5.36 -7.93
CA ASP A 72 -3.97 6.13 -9.16
C ASP A 72 -4.02 7.63 -8.88
N LYS A 73 -4.66 8.04 -7.80
CA LYS A 73 -4.73 9.46 -7.45
C LYS A 73 -3.35 10.01 -7.09
N ILE A 74 -2.52 9.21 -6.42
CA ILE A 74 -1.17 9.62 -6.08
C ILE A 74 -0.35 9.82 -7.36
N HIS A 75 -0.43 8.88 -8.28
CA HIS A 75 0.37 8.97 -9.51
C HIS A 75 -0.16 10.02 -10.49
N HIS A 76 -1.43 10.43 -10.36
CA HIS A 76 -1.97 11.53 -11.13
C HIS A 76 -1.77 12.90 -10.45
N GLY A 77 -1.18 12.91 -9.27
CA GLY A 77 -0.89 14.15 -8.57
C GLY A 77 -2.07 14.78 -7.85
N THR A 78 -3.18 14.05 -7.71
CA THR A 78 -4.37 14.58 -7.02
C THR A 78 -4.43 14.18 -5.56
N LEU A 79 -3.49 13.38 -5.10
CA LEU A 79 -3.41 12.95 -3.72
C LEU A 79 -1.94 12.79 -3.36
N THR A 80 -1.58 13.08 -2.11
CA THR A 80 -0.22 12.88 -1.65
C THR A 80 -0.14 11.65 -0.74
N LEU A 81 1.09 11.27 -0.37
CA LEU A 81 1.30 10.15 0.54
C LEU A 81 1.17 10.54 2.01
N LEU A 82 0.71 11.75 2.29
CA LEU A 82 0.48 12.14 3.68
C LEU A 82 -0.64 11.30 4.27
N SER A 83 -0.42 10.79 5.47
CA SER A 83 -1.36 9.87 6.12
C SER A 83 -2.76 10.42 6.19
N TYR A 84 -2.90 11.70 6.52
CA TYR A 84 -4.24 12.26 6.70
C TYR A 84 -4.98 12.39 5.38
N GLU A 85 -4.28 12.52 4.26
CA GLU A 85 -4.96 12.56 2.97
C GLU A 85 -5.45 11.19 2.55
N ILE A 86 -4.62 10.17 2.77
CA ILE A 86 -5.04 8.81 2.48
C ILE A 86 -6.17 8.39 3.41
N ASP A 87 -6.13 8.86 4.66
CA ASP A 87 -7.13 8.52 5.66
C ASP A 87 -8.54 8.99 5.25
N ARG A 88 -8.64 9.99 4.40
CA ARG A 88 -9.94 10.42 3.88
C ARG A 88 -10.58 9.35 3.01
N LEU A 89 -9.77 8.56 2.31
CA LEU A 89 -10.27 7.52 1.42
C LEU A 89 -10.29 6.16 2.10
N ILE A 90 -9.35 5.93 3.01
CA ILE A 90 -9.25 4.68 3.76
C ILE A 90 -9.18 5.06 5.25
N PRO A 91 -10.32 5.30 5.88
CA PRO A 91 -10.35 5.81 7.26
C PRO A 91 -9.64 4.89 8.24
N THR A 92 -8.98 5.50 9.22
CA THR A 92 -8.25 4.84 10.31
C THR A 92 -6.88 4.34 9.90
N TRP A 93 -6.70 3.89 8.66
CA TRP A 93 -5.48 3.18 8.27
C TRP A 93 -4.58 3.95 7.33
N GLY A 94 -4.80 5.28 7.20
CA GLY A 94 -3.98 6.11 6.33
C GLY A 94 -2.50 6.02 6.62
N ASN A 95 -2.11 5.98 7.89
CA ASN A 95 -0.71 5.85 8.29
C ASN A 95 -0.11 4.53 7.80
N TYR A 96 -0.85 3.43 7.91
CA TYR A 96 -0.39 2.11 7.49
C TYR A 96 -0.31 2.02 5.97
N VAL A 97 -1.33 2.52 5.29
CA VAL A 97 -1.39 2.47 3.82
C VAL A 97 -0.32 3.37 3.22
N SER A 98 -0.09 4.53 3.82
CA SER A 98 0.99 5.41 3.37
C SER A 98 2.34 4.71 3.44
N GLY A 99 2.60 4.01 4.56
CA GLY A 99 3.83 3.24 4.69
C GLY A 99 3.95 2.15 3.66
N LEU A 100 2.85 1.48 3.35
CA LEU A 100 2.83 0.43 2.33
C LEU A 100 3.21 1.01 0.96
N PHE A 101 2.62 2.14 0.58
CA PHE A 101 2.95 2.75 -0.70
C PHE A 101 4.39 3.25 -0.75
N LYS A 102 4.92 3.73 0.37
CA LYS A 102 6.33 4.12 0.42
C LYS A 102 7.24 2.91 0.24
N TYR A 103 6.87 1.78 0.81
CA TYR A 103 7.63 0.54 0.61
C TYR A 103 7.69 0.18 -0.87
N PHE A 104 6.60 0.37 -1.61
CA PHE A 104 6.59 0.10 -3.03
C PHE A 104 7.28 1.17 -3.86
N GLY A 105 7.70 2.27 -3.26
CA GLY A 105 8.39 3.32 -3.97
C GLY A 105 7.48 4.32 -4.65
N CYS A 106 6.20 4.38 -4.26
CA CYS A 106 5.25 5.29 -4.90
C CYS A 106 5.56 6.76 -4.61
N ASP A 107 6.34 7.03 -3.56
CA ASP A 107 6.77 8.38 -3.24
C ASP A 107 7.87 8.87 -4.18
N LYS A 108 8.38 8.01 -5.04
CA LYS A 108 9.43 8.39 -5.99
C LYS A 108 8.86 8.76 -7.35
N GLY A 109 7.59 8.56 -7.52
CA GLY A 109 6.94 8.87 -8.77
C GLY A 109 6.61 10.32 -8.92
#